data_6fafa3cdee3be6ef61dae8531ecce786
#
_entry.id   6fafa3cdee3be6ef61dae8531ecce786
#
_cell.length_a   1.000
_cell.length_b   1.000
_cell.length_c   1.000
_cell.angle_alpha   90.00
_cell.angle_beta   90.00
_cell.angle_gamma   90.00
#
_symmetry.space_group_name_H-M   'P 1'
#
loop_
_entity.id
_entity.type
_entity.pdbx_description
1 polymer ?
#
loop_
_entity_poly.entity_id
_entity_poly.type
_entity_poly.pdbx_seq_one_letter_code
_entity_poly.pdbx_strand_id
1 'polypeptide(L)'
;MDRMDRRGFLECAAWTGAAVLWTASGGVLSSRPVAEAAEAPAAAFSFVQISDTHVGFKGQANPDAAVTLQQVIDRVNALPSRPAFVLHTGDQTHGQKAGAFDTVAELLKGVKTERTFYVPGEHDVFLDGGKEYLGRYGQGTVGGRGWQSFDYKGTHFVGLVNVLKYKGEGMGALGDEQLAWLAKDVEGLSGSTPVVVFSHVPLWAVYPQWGWTTEDAERALASLRRFGSVTVLNGHIHQVLQKVEGSVTFHTAMSTAFPQPAPGSAPAPGPMKIPEAEARRMIGVTEVNYVPGKHPLAVIDSTLG
;
A
#
# COMPACT_ATOMS: atom_id res chain seq x y z
N MET A 1 35.73 11.97 -17.30
CA MET A 1 34.78 12.27 -16.21
C MET A 1 34.60 13.78 -16.20
N ASP A 2 33.70 14.28 -17.00
CA ASP A 2 33.38 15.72 -17.02
C ASP A 2 32.61 16.10 -15.75
N ARG A 3 33.21 16.98 -14.97
CA ARG A 3 32.54 17.61 -13.83
C ARG A 3 31.50 18.58 -14.37
N MET A 4 30.23 18.26 -14.21
CA MET A 4 29.15 19.21 -14.43
C MET A 4 29.40 20.43 -13.53
N ASP A 5 29.63 21.61 -14.10
CA ASP A 5 29.84 22.81 -13.34
C ASP A 5 28.50 23.34 -12.76
N ARG A 6 28.59 24.31 -11.82
CA ARG A 6 27.41 24.93 -11.19
C ARG A 6 26.46 25.57 -12.19
N ARG A 7 26.96 25.97 -13.35
CA ARG A 7 26.20 26.64 -14.39
C ARG A 7 25.37 25.64 -15.20
N GLY A 8 25.96 24.46 -15.54
CA GLY A 8 25.23 23.36 -16.18
C GLY A 8 24.13 22.77 -15.25
N PHE A 9 24.37 22.76 -13.92
CA PHE A 9 23.35 22.38 -12.95
C PHE A 9 22.18 23.38 -12.90
N LEU A 10 22.47 24.69 -12.94
CA LEU A 10 21.46 25.75 -12.91
C LEU A 10 20.72 25.89 -14.25
N GLU A 11 21.37 25.61 -15.38
CA GLU A 11 20.72 25.56 -16.69
C GLU A 11 19.75 24.37 -16.79
N CYS A 12 20.05 23.20 -16.17
CA CYS A 12 19.09 22.12 -16.00
C CYS A 12 17.92 22.49 -15.08
N ALA A 13 18.14 23.33 -14.08
CA ALA A 13 17.10 23.77 -13.14
C ALA A 13 16.23 24.94 -13.68
N ALA A 14 16.71 25.70 -14.66
CA ALA A 14 15.99 26.85 -15.24
C ALA A 14 14.98 26.46 -16.33
N TRP A 15 14.92 25.17 -16.73
CA TRP A 15 13.97 24.72 -17.75
C TRP A 15 12.62 24.37 -17.11
N THR A 16 11.76 25.41 -17.08
CA THR A 16 10.29 25.31 -17.19
C THR A 16 9.59 24.39 -16.20
N GLY A 17 8.92 24.88 -15.22
CA GLY A 17 7.70 24.33 -14.58
C GLY A 17 7.36 22.82 -14.70
N ALA A 18 8.25 22.01 -15.21
CA ALA A 18 8.15 20.57 -15.31
C ALA A 18 8.73 19.96 -14.04
N ALA A 19 7.92 19.18 -13.32
CA ALA A 19 8.38 18.39 -12.21
C ALA A 19 9.52 17.46 -12.67
N VAL A 20 10.62 17.42 -11.93
CA VAL A 20 11.78 16.57 -12.22
C VAL A 20 11.82 15.45 -11.20
N LEU A 21 11.75 14.21 -11.67
CA LEU A 21 11.93 13.05 -10.82
C LEU A 21 13.44 12.77 -10.63
N TRP A 22 13.89 12.75 -9.39
CA TRP A 22 15.25 12.36 -9.03
C TRP A 22 15.28 10.91 -8.59
N THR A 23 16.12 10.10 -9.23
CA THR A 23 16.36 8.71 -8.81
C THR A 23 17.81 8.54 -8.43
N ALA A 24 18.07 7.88 -7.28
CA ALA A 24 19.39 7.46 -6.86
C ALA A 24 19.51 5.94 -7.01
N SER A 25 20.40 5.46 -7.86
CA SER A 25 20.69 4.04 -8.01
C SER A 25 22.21 3.84 -8.01
N GLY A 26 22.71 2.98 -7.12
CA GLY A 26 24.12 2.67 -7.03
C GLY A 26 25.04 3.86 -6.71
N GLY A 27 24.53 4.88 -5.98
CA GLY A 27 25.26 6.11 -5.66
C GLY A 27 25.28 7.16 -6.79
N VAL A 28 24.58 6.92 -7.89
CA VAL A 28 24.44 7.87 -9.01
C VAL A 28 23.06 8.53 -8.95
N LEU A 29 23.04 9.86 -8.80
CA LEU A 29 21.82 10.68 -8.95
C LEU A 29 21.53 10.89 -10.45
N SER A 30 20.37 10.47 -10.92
CA SER A 30 19.89 10.78 -12.24
C SER A 30 18.57 11.57 -12.15
N SER A 31 18.42 12.60 -12.99
CA SER A 31 17.19 13.40 -13.10
C SER A 31 16.57 13.21 -14.47
N ARG A 32 15.24 13.10 -14.54
CA ARG A 32 14.49 13.09 -15.80
C ARG A 32 13.30 14.03 -15.72
N PRO A 33 12.94 14.72 -16.81
CA PRO A 33 11.69 15.47 -16.88
C PRO A 33 10.48 14.54 -16.71
N VAL A 34 9.50 14.95 -15.91
CA VAL A 34 8.25 14.18 -15.72
C VAL A 34 7.48 14.03 -17.04
N ALA A 35 7.65 14.95 -17.99
CA ALA A 35 7.07 14.82 -19.32
C ALA A 35 7.57 13.59 -20.11
N GLU A 36 8.82 13.12 -19.89
CA GLU A 36 9.32 11.86 -20.47
C GLU A 36 8.79 10.61 -19.76
N ALA A 37 8.24 10.76 -18.54
CA ALA A 37 7.55 9.68 -17.85
C ALA A 37 6.14 9.43 -18.40
N ALA A 38 5.61 10.31 -19.25
CA ALA A 38 4.27 10.20 -19.82
C ALA A 38 4.18 9.21 -21.00
N GLU A 39 5.30 8.86 -21.63
CA GLU A 39 5.35 7.75 -22.59
C GLU A 39 5.88 6.48 -21.92
N ALA A 40 4.98 5.77 -21.24
CA ALA A 40 5.32 4.49 -20.67
C ALA A 40 5.62 3.46 -21.78
N PRO A 41 6.75 2.70 -21.69
CA PRO A 41 7.00 1.60 -22.62
C PRO A 41 5.80 0.64 -22.65
N ALA A 42 5.60 -0.08 -23.77
CA ALA A 42 4.49 -0.99 -23.97
C ALA A 42 4.33 -2.07 -22.86
N ALA A 43 5.34 -2.30 -22.04
CA ALA A 43 5.35 -3.22 -20.90
C ALA A 43 5.06 -2.55 -19.54
N ALA A 44 4.93 -1.22 -19.48
CA ALA A 44 4.59 -0.51 -18.26
C ALA A 44 3.16 -0.81 -17.81
N PHE A 45 2.89 -0.68 -16.52
CA PHE A 45 1.55 -0.79 -15.95
C PHE A 45 1.42 0.04 -14.69
N SER A 46 0.18 0.36 -14.34
CA SER A 46 -0.16 0.89 -13.03
C SER A 46 -1.09 -0.05 -12.29
N PHE A 47 -1.10 0.04 -10.97
CA PHE A 47 -2.08 -0.56 -10.09
C PHE A 47 -2.44 0.43 -8.99
N VAL A 48 -3.51 0.15 -8.28
CA VAL A 48 -4.00 1.04 -7.22
C VAL A 48 -3.98 0.32 -5.90
N GLN A 49 -3.51 0.98 -4.84
CA GLN A 49 -3.70 0.56 -3.47
C GLN A 49 -4.89 1.31 -2.88
N ILE A 50 -5.88 0.56 -2.40
CA ILE A 50 -6.99 1.02 -1.57
C ILE A 50 -6.79 0.42 -0.18
N SER A 51 -6.95 1.20 0.86
CA SER A 51 -6.72 0.75 2.23
C SER A 51 -7.75 1.31 3.20
N ASP A 52 -8.00 0.56 4.25
CA ASP A 52 -8.72 1.05 5.44
C ASP A 52 -10.08 1.68 5.05
N THR A 53 -10.87 0.91 4.30
CA THR A 53 -12.17 1.38 3.81
C THR A 53 -13.23 1.44 4.92
N HIS A 54 -13.03 0.69 6.00
CA HIS A 54 -13.86 0.72 7.20
C HIS A 54 -15.35 0.86 6.94
N VAL A 55 -15.90 0.15 5.96
CA VAL A 55 -17.33 0.19 5.68
C VAL A 55 -18.11 -0.18 6.94
N GLY A 56 -19.08 0.65 7.28
CA GLY A 56 -19.79 0.60 8.56
C GLY A 56 -19.32 1.63 9.59
N PHE A 57 -18.18 2.32 9.36
CA PHE A 57 -17.80 3.50 10.15
C PHE A 57 -18.77 4.67 9.88
N LYS A 58 -19.15 5.34 10.99
CA LYS A 58 -19.94 6.59 10.98
C LYS A 58 -19.42 7.46 12.11
N GLY A 59 -18.87 8.61 11.77
CA GLY A 59 -18.28 9.52 12.76
C GLY A 59 -18.18 10.95 12.25
N GLN A 60 -17.64 11.84 13.07
CA GLN A 60 -17.51 13.26 12.73
C GLN A 60 -16.63 13.48 11.48
N ALA A 61 -15.52 12.74 11.37
CA ALA A 61 -14.62 12.83 10.22
C ALA A 61 -15.23 12.28 8.92
N ASN A 62 -16.17 11.34 9.04
CA ASN A 62 -16.86 10.73 7.91
C ASN A 62 -18.21 10.17 8.37
N PRO A 63 -19.32 10.75 7.92
CA PRO A 63 -20.65 10.28 8.30
C PRO A 63 -21.01 8.93 7.66
N ASP A 64 -20.38 8.53 6.55
CA ASP A 64 -20.60 7.24 5.91
C ASP A 64 -19.40 6.80 5.06
N ALA A 65 -18.64 5.83 5.54
CA ALA A 65 -17.46 5.31 4.87
C ALA A 65 -17.76 4.61 3.52
N ALA A 66 -18.96 4.10 3.31
CA ALA A 66 -19.34 3.53 2.01
C ALA A 66 -19.44 4.62 0.92
N VAL A 67 -19.87 5.82 1.27
CA VAL A 67 -19.94 6.96 0.34
C VAL A 67 -18.54 7.38 -0.10
N THR A 68 -17.58 7.48 0.83
CA THR A 68 -16.21 7.84 0.48
C THR A 68 -15.51 6.74 -0.31
N LEU A 69 -15.78 5.47 -0.03
CA LEU A 69 -15.30 4.37 -0.87
C LEU A 69 -15.83 4.49 -2.31
N GLN A 70 -17.12 4.80 -2.51
CA GLN A 70 -17.65 5.03 -3.85
C GLN A 70 -16.93 6.18 -4.56
N GLN A 71 -16.65 7.28 -3.86
CA GLN A 71 -15.90 8.40 -4.45
C GLN A 71 -14.46 8.03 -4.84
N VAL A 72 -13.80 7.19 -4.05
CA VAL A 72 -12.49 6.62 -4.40
C VAL A 72 -12.60 5.77 -5.67
N ILE A 73 -13.62 4.93 -5.78
CA ILE A 73 -13.86 4.11 -6.98
C ILE A 73 -14.08 4.99 -8.21
N ASP A 74 -14.89 6.02 -8.09
CA ASP A 74 -15.14 6.97 -9.17
C ASP A 74 -13.85 7.66 -9.61
N ARG A 75 -13.00 8.05 -8.66
CA ARG A 75 -11.69 8.63 -8.92
C ARG A 75 -10.75 7.65 -9.62
N VAL A 76 -10.67 6.41 -9.16
CA VAL A 76 -9.88 5.35 -9.81
C VAL A 76 -10.36 5.12 -11.25
N ASN A 77 -11.66 5.11 -11.46
CA ASN A 77 -12.27 4.94 -12.78
C ASN A 77 -12.07 6.13 -13.72
N ALA A 78 -11.72 7.30 -13.18
CA ALA A 78 -11.41 8.52 -13.93
C ALA A 78 -9.90 8.70 -14.21
N LEU A 79 -9.05 7.78 -13.75
CA LEU A 79 -7.60 7.84 -14.05
C LEU A 79 -7.36 7.80 -15.57
N PRO A 80 -6.35 8.53 -16.07
CA PRO A 80 -6.02 8.56 -17.50
C PRO A 80 -5.71 7.17 -18.08
N SER A 81 -5.12 6.31 -17.26
CA SER A 81 -4.82 4.91 -17.60
C SER A 81 -5.57 3.98 -16.68
N ARG A 82 -6.19 2.94 -17.24
CA ARG A 82 -6.87 1.91 -16.46
C ARG A 82 -5.84 1.12 -15.64
N PRO A 83 -5.95 1.07 -14.29
CA PRO A 83 -5.07 0.24 -13.47
C PRO A 83 -5.26 -1.25 -13.81
N ALA A 84 -4.17 -2.01 -13.78
CA ALA A 84 -4.21 -3.45 -14.05
C ALA A 84 -5.02 -4.19 -12.98
N PHE A 85 -4.85 -3.80 -11.71
CA PHE A 85 -5.55 -4.41 -10.57
C PHE A 85 -5.58 -3.44 -9.37
N VAL A 86 -6.33 -3.83 -8.36
CA VAL A 86 -6.35 -3.19 -7.04
C VAL A 86 -5.66 -4.11 -6.04
N LEU A 87 -4.84 -3.53 -5.16
CA LEU A 87 -4.41 -4.14 -3.90
C LEU A 87 -5.22 -3.51 -2.76
N HIS A 88 -6.04 -4.30 -2.07
CA HIS A 88 -6.73 -3.85 -0.86
C HIS A 88 -5.94 -4.28 0.36
N THR A 89 -5.36 -3.30 1.06
CA THR A 89 -4.41 -3.54 2.15
C THR A 89 -5.06 -3.59 3.54
N GLY A 90 -6.29 -4.10 3.61
CA GLY A 90 -6.95 -4.46 4.87
C GLY A 90 -7.92 -3.41 5.41
N ASP A 91 -8.55 -3.77 6.53
CA ASP A 91 -9.62 -3.01 7.18
C ASP A 91 -10.74 -2.62 6.21
N GLN A 92 -11.27 -3.66 5.53
CA GLN A 92 -12.39 -3.52 4.62
C GLN A 92 -13.65 -3.07 5.38
N THR A 93 -13.82 -3.63 6.59
CA THR A 93 -14.98 -3.40 7.43
C THR A 93 -14.60 -2.66 8.71
N HIS A 94 -15.54 -1.97 9.33
CA HIS A 94 -15.35 -1.38 10.65
C HIS A 94 -15.92 -2.32 11.74
N GLY A 95 -15.10 -3.31 12.14
CA GLY A 95 -15.45 -4.25 13.19
C GLY A 95 -16.46 -5.31 12.76
N GLN A 96 -16.35 -5.81 11.52
CA GLN A 96 -17.18 -6.91 11.00
C GLN A 96 -18.70 -6.68 11.19
N LYS A 97 -19.16 -5.45 11.04
CA LYS A 97 -20.60 -5.14 11.12
C LYS A 97 -21.37 -5.93 10.06
N ALA A 98 -22.56 -6.39 10.44
CA ALA A 98 -23.41 -7.18 9.56
C ALA A 98 -23.61 -6.51 8.19
N GLY A 99 -23.35 -7.26 7.10
CA GLY A 99 -23.47 -6.79 5.72
C GLY A 99 -22.34 -5.87 5.23
N ALA A 100 -21.35 -5.52 6.09
CA ALA A 100 -20.27 -4.62 5.67
C ALA A 100 -19.40 -5.23 4.58
N PHE A 101 -19.01 -6.49 4.70
CA PHE A 101 -18.28 -7.21 3.65
C PHE A 101 -19.05 -7.28 2.32
N ASP A 102 -20.38 -7.50 2.38
CA ASP A 102 -21.21 -7.53 1.17
C ASP A 102 -21.24 -6.16 0.49
N THR A 103 -21.33 -5.10 1.30
CA THR A 103 -21.30 -3.71 0.80
C THR A 103 -19.94 -3.40 0.14
N VAL A 104 -18.82 -3.76 0.78
CA VAL A 104 -17.48 -3.59 0.18
C VAL A 104 -17.36 -4.36 -1.13
N ALA A 105 -17.76 -5.64 -1.13
CA ALA A 105 -17.68 -6.48 -2.31
C ALA A 105 -18.51 -5.92 -3.47
N GLU A 106 -19.71 -5.40 -3.18
CA GLU A 106 -20.57 -4.81 -4.20
C GLU A 106 -19.99 -3.51 -4.76
N LEU A 107 -19.51 -2.62 -3.90
CA LEU A 107 -18.87 -1.36 -4.32
C LEU A 107 -17.62 -1.64 -5.19
N LEU A 108 -16.74 -2.53 -4.75
CA LEU A 108 -15.50 -2.84 -5.48
C LEU A 108 -15.72 -3.50 -6.85
N LYS A 109 -16.88 -4.11 -7.11
CA LYS A 109 -17.25 -4.53 -8.48
C LYS A 109 -17.35 -3.37 -9.46
N GLY A 110 -17.59 -2.15 -8.95
CA GLY A 110 -17.63 -0.93 -9.75
C GLY A 110 -16.26 -0.44 -10.23
N VAL A 111 -15.16 -0.97 -9.70
CA VAL A 111 -13.81 -0.59 -10.13
C VAL A 111 -13.50 -1.22 -11.49
N LYS A 112 -13.12 -0.39 -12.45
CA LYS A 112 -12.73 -0.82 -13.81
C LYS A 112 -11.32 -1.39 -13.84
N THR A 113 -11.11 -2.56 -13.21
CA THR A 113 -9.84 -3.29 -13.20
C THR A 113 -10.08 -4.75 -13.58
N GLU A 114 -9.01 -5.50 -13.81
CA GLU A 114 -9.13 -6.94 -14.12
C GLU A 114 -9.39 -7.76 -12.84
N ARG A 115 -8.78 -7.34 -11.71
CA ARG A 115 -8.79 -8.10 -10.46
C ARG A 115 -8.54 -7.19 -9.25
N THR A 116 -9.02 -7.63 -8.09
CA THR A 116 -8.64 -7.10 -6.79
C THR A 116 -8.01 -8.20 -5.96
N PHE A 117 -6.85 -7.92 -5.38
CA PHE A 117 -6.16 -8.77 -4.42
C PHE A 117 -6.35 -8.18 -3.02
N TYR A 118 -6.54 -9.04 -2.03
CA TYR A 118 -6.89 -8.65 -0.68
C TYR A 118 -5.91 -9.21 0.34
N VAL A 119 -5.62 -8.43 1.38
CA VAL A 119 -5.15 -8.91 2.68
C VAL A 119 -6.08 -8.33 3.75
N PRO A 120 -6.30 -9.02 4.89
CA PRO A 120 -7.17 -8.49 5.94
C PRO A 120 -6.45 -7.45 6.80
N GLY A 121 -7.21 -6.54 7.40
CA GLY A 121 -6.82 -5.80 8.58
C GLY A 121 -7.43 -6.41 9.85
N GLU A 122 -7.08 -5.86 11.02
CA GLU A 122 -7.57 -6.37 12.31
C GLU A 122 -9.08 -6.23 12.45
N HIS A 123 -9.68 -5.16 11.91
CA HIS A 123 -11.13 -4.96 11.92
C HIS A 123 -11.90 -5.98 11.07
N ASP A 124 -11.21 -6.73 10.21
CA ASP A 124 -11.80 -7.78 9.39
C ASP A 124 -11.78 -9.16 10.05
N VAL A 125 -11.03 -9.32 11.17
CA VAL A 125 -10.72 -10.64 11.71
C VAL A 125 -10.96 -10.79 13.22
N PHE A 126 -11.04 -9.70 14.00
CA PHE A 126 -10.95 -9.82 15.46
C PHE A 126 -12.19 -10.42 16.13
N LEU A 127 -13.39 -10.35 15.52
CA LEU A 127 -14.60 -10.91 16.14
C LEU A 127 -14.70 -12.43 16.01
N ASP A 128 -14.21 -13.00 14.91
CA ASP A 128 -14.39 -14.42 14.59
C ASP A 128 -13.10 -15.18 14.26
N GLY A 129 -11.94 -14.52 14.47
CA GLY A 129 -10.62 -15.07 14.10
C GLY A 129 -10.42 -15.15 12.60
N GLY A 130 -11.11 -14.31 11.82
CA GLY A 130 -10.98 -14.21 10.37
C GLY A 130 -11.79 -15.26 9.60
N LYS A 131 -12.72 -15.98 10.22
CA LYS A 131 -13.52 -17.02 9.54
C LYS A 131 -14.32 -16.46 8.37
N GLU A 132 -15.01 -15.34 8.58
CA GLU A 132 -15.80 -14.70 7.52
C GLU A 132 -14.89 -14.20 6.41
N TYR A 133 -13.80 -13.48 6.75
CA TYR A 133 -12.83 -13.01 5.79
C TYR A 133 -12.24 -14.15 4.94
N LEU A 134 -11.72 -15.20 5.59
CA LEU A 134 -11.11 -16.34 4.88
C LEU A 134 -12.15 -17.14 4.08
N GLY A 135 -13.38 -17.21 4.52
CA GLY A 135 -14.48 -17.81 3.76
C GLY A 135 -14.75 -17.07 2.44
N ARG A 136 -14.55 -15.74 2.40
CA ARG A 136 -14.77 -14.90 1.22
C ARG A 136 -13.54 -14.81 0.31
N TYR A 137 -12.36 -14.60 0.88
CA TYR A 137 -11.14 -14.23 0.17
C TYR A 137 -10.01 -15.25 0.31
N GLY A 138 -10.16 -16.29 1.14
CA GLY A 138 -9.14 -17.31 1.32
C GLY A 138 -9.01 -18.28 0.16
N GLN A 139 -10.06 -18.47 -0.64
CA GLN A 139 -10.00 -19.35 -1.80
C GLN A 139 -8.97 -18.84 -2.83
N GLY A 140 -8.06 -19.72 -3.25
CA GLY A 140 -6.97 -19.37 -4.16
C GLY A 140 -5.72 -18.81 -3.49
N THR A 141 -5.76 -18.62 -2.17
CA THR A 141 -4.58 -18.28 -1.37
C THR A 141 -3.90 -19.53 -0.81
N VAL A 142 -2.68 -19.39 -0.29
CA VAL A 142 -1.89 -20.53 0.20
C VAL A 142 -2.61 -21.26 1.35
N GLY A 143 -3.07 -22.47 1.08
CA GLY A 143 -3.81 -23.27 2.05
C GLY A 143 -5.09 -22.63 2.59
N GLY A 144 -5.68 -21.67 1.88
CA GLY A 144 -6.86 -20.94 2.32
C GLY A 144 -6.61 -19.93 3.46
N ARG A 145 -5.35 -19.55 3.70
CA ARG A 145 -4.92 -18.76 4.87
C ARG A 145 -4.83 -17.26 4.62
N GLY A 146 -5.17 -16.81 3.42
CA GLY A 146 -5.21 -15.39 3.05
C GLY A 146 -3.92 -14.82 2.48
N TRP A 147 -2.73 -15.40 2.75
CA TRP A 147 -1.50 -14.95 2.10
C TRP A 147 -1.32 -15.60 0.74
N GLN A 148 -0.68 -14.88 -0.16
CA GLN A 148 -0.60 -15.23 -1.58
C GLN A 148 0.58 -14.57 -2.28
N SER A 149 0.98 -15.11 -3.43
CA SER A 149 1.87 -14.42 -4.36
C SER A 149 1.38 -14.59 -5.80
N PHE A 150 1.80 -13.68 -6.65
CA PHE A 150 1.53 -13.74 -8.09
C PHE A 150 2.56 -12.92 -8.85
N ASP A 151 2.74 -13.26 -10.13
CA ASP A 151 3.60 -12.50 -11.02
C ASP A 151 2.76 -11.66 -11.98
N TYR A 152 3.21 -10.43 -12.23
CA TYR A 152 2.61 -9.57 -13.23
C TYR A 152 3.68 -8.75 -13.96
N LYS A 153 3.81 -8.97 -15.27
CA LYS A 153 4.76 -8.26 -16.15
C LYS A 153 6.19 -8.17 -15.60
N GLY A 154 6.70 -9.28 -15.07
CA GLY A 154 8.07 -9.38 -14.56
C GLY A 154 8.29 -8.83 -13.15
N THR A 155 7.24 -8.44 -12.46
CA THR A 155 7.26 -8.05 -11.04
C THR A 155 6.60 -9.15 -10.22
N HIS A 156 7.21 -9.52 -9.11
CA HIS A 156 6.67 -10.48 -8.16
C HIS A 156 5.93 -9.78 -7.03
N PHE A 157 4.67 -10.17 -6.79
CA PHE A 157 3.79 -9.59 -5.76
C PHE A 157 3.55 -10.59 -4.66
N VAL A 158 3.67 -10.14 -3.40
CA VAL A 158 3.49 -10.96 -2.21
C VAL A 158 2.53 -10.28 -1.25
N GLY A 159 1.37 -10.89 -1.04
CA GLY A 159 0.39 -10.47 -0.02
C GLY A 159 0.61 -11.23 1.28
N LEU A 160 0.96 -10.52 2.34
CA LEU A 160 1.20 -11.06 3.67
C LEU A 160 0.05 -10.74 4.62
N VAL A 161 -0.32 -11.72 5.47
CA VAL A 161 -1.36 -11.57 6.48
C VAL A 161 -0.71 -11.50 7.85
N ASN A 162 -0.78 -10.34 8.49
CA ASN A 162 -0.12 -10.11 9.78
C ASN A 162 -1.08 -9.76 10.92
N VAL A 163 -2.39 -10.00 10.73
CA VAL A 163 -3.43 -9.69 11.72
C VAL A 163 -4.11 -10.93 12.32
N LEU A 164 -3.94 -12.13 11.76
CA LEU A 164 -4.54 -13.37 12.31
C LEU A 164 -3.89 -13.82 13.63
N LYS A 165 -2.67 -13.39 13.91
CA LYS A 165 -1.95 -13.61 15.17
C LYS A 165 -1.79 -12.33 15.98
N TYR A 166 -2.72 -11.41 15.80
CA TYR A 166 -2.76 -10.13 16.46
C TYR A 166 -2.77 -10.31 18.00
N LYS A 167 -1.75 -9.81 18.62
CA LYS A 167 -1.66 -9.77 20.09
C LYS A 167 -2.08 -8.38 20.48
N GLY A 168 -3.22 -8.10 20.98
CA GLY A 168 -3.71 -6.79 21.42
C GLY A 168 -2.73 -5.60 21.22
N GLU A 169 -3.13 -4.38 21.43
CA GLU A 169 -2.28 -3.20 21.28
C GLU A 169 -1.82 -2.87 19.84
N GLY A 170 -2.45 -3.43 18.81
CA GLY A 170 -2.19 -3.00 17.42
C GLY A 170 -0.97 -3.61 16.73
N MET A 171 -0.28 -4.58 17.37
CA MET A 171 0.94 -5.18 16.81
C MET A 171 0.64 -6.39 15.93
N GLY A 172 1.09 -6.35 14.66
CA GLY A 172 0.98 -7.47 13.73
C GLY A 172 2.01 -8.57 13.98
N ALA A 173 1.71 -9.78 13.49
CA ALA A 173 2.67 -10.89 13.44
C ALA A 173 2.35 -11.83 12.27
N LEU A 174 3.38 -12.27 11.53
CA LEU A 174 3.27 -13.21 10.41
C LEU A 174 3.27 -14.65 10.89
N GLY A 175 4.20 -14.98 11.78
CA GLY A 175 4.43 -16.32 12.33
C GLY A 175 5.26 -17.23 11.42
N ASP A 176 5.81 -18.28 12.01
CA ASP A 176 6.84 -19.15 11.41
C ASP A 176 6.42 -19.78 10.08
N GLU A 177 5.17 -20.21 9.97
CA GLU A 177 4.70 -20.87 8.76
C GLU A 177 4.66 -19.93 7.54
N GLN A 178 4.13 -18.73 7.71
CA GLN A 178 4.10 -17.75 6.63
C GLN A 178 5.50 -17.25 6.28
N LEU A 179 6.37 -17.09 7.28
CA LEU A 179 7.77 -16.71 7.07
C LEU A 179 8.54 -17.79 6.29
N ALA A 180 8.33 -19.07 6.62
CA ALA A 180 8.93 -20.18 5.89
C ALA A 180 8.40 -20.25 4.44
N TRP A 181 7.10 -20.02 4.25
CA TRP A 181 6.50 -19.94 2.92
C TRP A 181 7.11 -18.78 2.12
N LEU A 182 7.19 -17.58 2.68
CA LEU A 182 7.77 -16.41 2.00
C LEU A 182 9.21 -16.70 1.54
N ALA A 183 10.04 -17.25 2.42
CA ALA A 183 11.43 -17.57 2.10
C ALA A 183 11.53 -18.53 0.89
N LYS A 184 10.65 -19.56 0.86
CA LYS A 184 10.57 -20.53 -0.25
C LYS A 184 10.01 -19.92 -1.53
N ASP A 185 9.00 -19.06 -1.41
CA ASP A 185 8.31 -18.41 -2.53
C ASP A 185 9.29 -17.55 -3.35
N VAL A 186 10.14 -16.81 -2.66
CA VAL A 186 11.12 -15.94 -3.33
C VAL A 186 12.46 -16.64 -3.67
N GLU A 187 12.73 -17.87 -3.20
CA GLU A 187 14.04 -18.54 -3.29
C GLU A 187 14.58 -18.62 -4.73
N GLY A 188 13.71 -18.98 -5.68
CA GLY A 188 14.07 -19.18 -7.09
C GLY A 188 14.15 -17.92 -7.93
N LEU A 189 13.77 -16.76 -7.38
CA LEU A 189 13.72 -15.51 -8.13
C LEU A 189 15.13 -14.90 -8.29
N SER A 190 15.35 -14.23 -9.42
CA SER A 190 16.57 -13.44 -9.63
C SER A 190 16.61 -12.26 -8.67
N GLY A 191 17.77 -11.89 -8.15
CA GLY A 191 17.96 -10.66 -7.38
C GLY A 191 17.60 -9.37 -8.11
N SER A 192 17.52 -9.42 -9.46
CA SER A 192 17.04 -8.30 -10.29
C SER A 192 15.52 -8.26 -10.46
N THR A 193 14.78 -9.27 -9.99
CA THR A 193 13.31 -9.27 -10.04
C THR A 193 12.78 -8.21 -9.06
N PRO A 194 11.97 -7.24 -9.51
CA PRO A 194 11.29 -6.33 -8.60
C PRO A 194 10.27 -7.09 -7.76
N VAL A 195 10.23 -6.79 -6.45
CA VAL A 195 9.28 -7.42 -5.53
C VAL A 195 8.39 -6.34 -4.90
N VAL A 196 7.09 -6.56 -4.94
CA VAL A 196 6.10 -5.74 -4.23
C VAL A 196 5.49 -6.58 -3.12
N VAL A 197 5.66 -6.16 -1.88
CA VAL A 197 5.02 -6.77 -0.72
C VAL A 197 3.88 -5.89 -0.25
N PHE A 198 2.73 -6.47 0.03
CA PHE A 198 1.62 -5.74 0.62
C PHE A 198 1.06 -6.48 1.83
N SER A 199 0.82 -5.74 2.90
CA SER A 199 0.22 -6.24 4.14
C SER A 199 -0.50 -5.10 4.85
N HIS A 200 -1.27 -5.40 5.89
CA HIS A 200 -2.00 -4.35 6.60
C HIS A 200 -1.09 -3.57 7.55
N VAL A 201 -0.66 -4.17 8.65
CA VAL A 201 0.22 -3.52 9.62
C VAL A 201 1.61 -3.29 9.03
N PRO A 202 2.25 -2.12 9.24
CA PRO A 202 3.58 -1.83 8.71
C PRO A 202 4.64 -2.88 9.05
N LEU A 203 5.47 -3.22 8.06
CA LEU A 203 6.63 -4.11 8.23
C LEU A 203 7.86 -3.37 8.76
N TRP A 204 7.68 -2.22 9.37
CA TRP A 204 8.72 -1.52 10.15
C TRP A 204 8.10 -0.86 11.37
N ALA A 205 8.92 -0.54 12.37
CA ALA A 205 8.46 0.13 13.58
C ALA A 205 8.17 1.61 13.29
N VAL A 206 6.91 1.94 13.00
CA VAL A 206 6.46 3.33 12.82
C VAL A 206 6.27 3.99 14.19
N TYR A 207 5.46 3.39 15.04
CA TYR A 207 5.24 3.84 16.41
C TYR A 207 4.81 2.67 17.30
N PRO A 208 5.76 1.92 17.89
CA PRO A 208 5.48 0.72 18.67
C PRO A 208 4.51 0.92 19.85
N GLN A 209 4.50 2.13 20.44
CA GLN A 209 3.59 2.47 21.55
C GLN A 209 2.10 2.40 21.16
N TRP A 210 1.78 2.52 19.88
CA TRP A 210 0.44 2.32 19.35
C TRP A 210 0.28 1.00 18.58
N GLY A 211 1.26 0.10 18.69
CA GLY A 211 1.26 -1.15 17.96
C GLY A 211 1.51 -1.03 16.45
N TRP A 212 1.99 0.12 15.99
CA TRP A 212 2.24 0.38 14.57
C TRP A 212 3.54 -0.26 14.09
N THR A 213 3.58 -1.58 14.20
CA THR A 213 4.70 -2.43 13.79
C THR A 213 4.26 -3.89 13.62
N THR A 214 5.02 -4.67 12.88
CA THR A 214 4.92 -6.14 12.83
C THR A 214 6.08 -6.75 13.59
N GLU A 215 5.79 -7.61 14.59
CA GLU A 215 6.75 -8.15 15.57
C GLU A 215 7.93 -8.88 14.90
N ASP A 216 7.64 -9.67 13.88
CA ASP A 216 8.59 -10.52 13.16
C ASP A 216 8.95 -10.00 11.76
N ALA A 217 8.71 -8.71 11.49
CA ALA A 217 8.96 -8.06 10.21
C ALA A 217 10.40 -8.24 9.72
N GLU A 218 11.40 -8.13 10.61
CA GLU A 218 12.82 -8.29 10.26
C GLU A 218 13.13 -9.66 9.66
N ARG A 219 12.42 -10.71 10.09
CA ARG A 219 12.56 -12.07 9.54
C ARG A 219 12.02 -12.14 8.11
N ALA A 220 10.91 -11.47 7.82
CA ALA A 220 10.39 -11.35 6.47
C ALA A 220 11.33 -10.54 5.57
N LEU A 221 11.78 -9.38 6.04
CA LEU A 221 12.69 -8.51 5.30
C LEU A 221 14.05 -9.18 5.02
N ALA A 222 14.53 -10.05 5.91
CA ALA A 222 15.77 -10.81 5.69
C ALA A 222 15.73 -11.63 4.39
N SER A 223 14.58 -12.23 4.04
CA SER A 223 14.39 -12.98 2.79
C SER A 223 14.34 -12.07 1.56
N LEU A 224 14.06 -10.78 1.75
CA LEU A 224 13.84 -9.81 0.67
C LEU A 224 15.07 -8.92 0.38
N ARG A 225 16.01 -8.79 1.32
CA ARG A 225 17.17 -7.87 1.19
C ARG A 225 18.11 -8.18 0.02
N ARG A 226 18.03 -9.38 -0.55
CA ARG A 226 18.83 -9.77 -1.72
C ARG A 226 18.33 -9.18 -3.05
N PHE A 227 17.13 -8.65 -3.08
CA PHE A 227 16.54 -8.05 -4.28
C PHE A 227 16.98 -6.59 -4.44
N GLY A 228 17.27 -6.20 -5.68
CA GLY A 228 17.68 -4.82 -6.01
C GLY A 228 16.57 -3.79 -5.89
N SER A 229 15.31 -4.22 -5.84
CA SER A 229 14.14 -3.34 -5.67
C SER A 229 13.02 -4.09 -4.94
N VAL A 230 12.70 -3.61 -3.75
CA VAL A 230 11.56 -4.09 -2.96
C VAL A 230 10.69 -2.89 -2.58
N THR A 231 9.40 -2.96 -2.85
CA THR A 231 8.42 -1.95 -2.41
C THR A 231 7.46 -2.61 -1.44
N VAL A 232 7.34 -2.06 -0.23
CA VAL A 232 6.43 -2.54 0.82
C VAL A 232 5.29 -1.55 0.96
N LEU A 233 4.05 -2.00 0.75
CA LEU A 233 2.83 -1.21 0.81
C LEU A 233 1.99 -1.64 2.02
N ASN A 234 1.66 -0.70 2.89
CA ASN A 234 0.89 -0.96 4.11
C ASN A 234 -0.30 0.00 4.24
N GLY A 235 -1.27 -0.39 5.08
CA GLY A 235 -2.36 0.44 5.57
C GLY A 235 -2.22 0.75 7.06
N HIS A 236 -3.30 0.55 7.83
CA HIS A 236 -3.39 0.57 9.29
C HIS A 236 -3.24 1.94 9.96
N ILE A 237 -2.28 2.74 9.53
CA ILE A 237 -1.97 4.01 10.20
C ILE A 237 -2.73 5.21 9.62
N HIS A 238 -3.44 5.03 8.50
CA HIS A 238 -4.25 6.04 7.82
C HIS A 238 -3.51 7.33 7.45
N GLN A 239 -2.19 7.24 7.24
CA GLN A 239 -1.33 8.36 6.89
C GLN A 239 -0.31 7.91 5.86
N VAL A 240 0.13 8.84 5.01
CA VAL A 240 1.26 8.61 4.12
C VAL A 240 2.55 8.82 4.89
N LEU A 241 3.27 7.74 5.11
CA LEU A 241 4.64 7.77 5.59
C LEU A 241 5.52 6.95 4.65
N GLN A 242 6.73 7.42 4.44
CA GLN A 242 7.71 6.76 3.59
C GLN A 242 9.02 6.57 4.33
N LYS A 243 9.64 5.41 4.10
CA LYS A 243 10.98 5.09 4.58
C LYS A 243 11.74 4.36 3.47
N VAL A 244 13.02 4.63 3.32
CA VAL A 244 13.92 3.89 2.42
C VAL A 244 15.04 3.30 3.26
N GLU A 245 15.26 1.99 3.09
CA GLU A 245 16.33 1.25 3.77
C GLU A 245 17.00 0.31 2.77
N GLY A 246 18.19 0.70 2.28
CA GLY A 246 18.87 -0.03 1.21
C GLY A 246 18.05 -0.07 -0.07
N SER A 247 17.72 -1.28 -0.52
CA SER A 247 16.86 -1.53 -1.70
C SER A 247 15.37 -1.64 -1.37
N VAL A 248 14.98 -1.43 -0.11
CA VAL A 248 13.59 -1.54 0.35
C VAL A 248 12.99 -0.16 0.54
N THR A 249 11.89 0.10 -0.14
CA THR A 249 11.07 1.31 0.03
C THR A 249 9.77 0.91 0.72
N PHE A 250 9.46 1.54 1.84
CA PHE A 250 8.21 1.39 2.57
C PHE A 250 7.30 2.57 2.30
N HIS A 251 6.03 2.30 2.12
CA HIS A 251 4.99 3.30 1.93
C HIS A 251 3.71 2.86 2.66
N THR A 252 3.13 3.75 3.45
CA THR A 252 1.81 3.55 4.05
C THR A 252 0.77 4.38 3.31
N ALA A 253 -0.42 3.81 3.12
CA ALA A 253 -1.51 4.47 2.43
C ALA A 253 -2.36 5.33 3.38
N MET A 254 -3.00 6.35 2.81
CA MET A 254 -4.16 6.97 3.42
C MET A 254 -5.32 5.96 3.51
N SER A 255 -6.15 6.10 4.54
CA SER A 255 -7.47 5.47 4.58
C SER A 255 -8.41 6.10 3.55
N THR A 256 -9.42 5.38 3.11
CA THR A 256 -10.55 5.97 2.39
C THR A 256 -11.66 6.43 3.33
N ALA A 257 -11.59 6.07 4.62
CA ALA A 257 -12.64 6.32 5.60
C ALA A 257 -12.37 7.52 6.50
N PHE A 258 -11.25 7.54 7.21
CA PHE A 258 -10.91 8.61 8.15
C PHE A 258 -9.40 8.69 8.39
N PRO A 259 -8.85 9.87 8.71
CA PRO A 259 -7.46 10.01 9.12
C PRO A 259 -7.27 9.67 10.59
N GLN A 260 -6.06 9.24 10.96
CA GLN A 260 -5.59 9.09 12.33
C GLN A 260 -4.60 10.21 12.71
N PRO A 261 -4.39 10.51 14.00
CA PRO A 261 -3.42 11.50 14.43
C PRO A 261 -1.99 11.05 14.12
N ALA A 262 -1.07 12.01 13.94
CA ALA A 262 0.34 11.70 13.76
C ALA A 262 0.90 10.92 14.98
N PRO A 263 1.93 10.07 14.80
CA PRO A 263 2.54 9.31 15.89
C PRO A 263 2.83 10.15 17.10
N GLY A 264 2.30 9.77 18.26
CA GLY A 264 2.52 10.46 19.54
C GLY A 264 1.84 11.83 19.72
N SER A 265 1.08 12.31 18.71
CA SER A 265 0.37 13.60 18.81
C SER A 265 -0.98 13.53 19.55
N ALA A 266 -1.41 12.33 19.89
CA ALA A 266 -2.63 12.07 20.66
C ALA A 266 -2.37 10.96 21.71
N PRO A 267 -3.26 10.79 22.71
CA PRO A 267 -3.11 9.72 23.71
C PRO A 267 -3.20 8.30 23.14
N ALA A 268 -3.92 8.10 22.04
CA ALA A 268 -4.13 6.81 21.38
C ALA A 268 -4.40 7.01 19.88
N PRO A 269 -4.21 5.95 19.05
CA PRO A 269 -4.66 5.95 17.66
C PRO A 269 -6.19 5.96 17.58
N GLY A 270 -6.72 6.23 16.40
CA GLY A 270 -8.14 6.19 16.12
C GLY A 270 -8.63 7.39 15.29
N PRO A 271 -9.93 7.42 14.94
CA PRO A 271 -10.47 8.46 14.08
C PRO A 271 -10.28 9.87 14.66
N MET A 272 -9.70 10.77 13.88
CA MET A 272 -9.59 12.17 14.27
C MET A 272 -10.98 12.80 14.42
N LYS A 273 -11.14 13.66 15.42
CA LYS A 273 -12.39 14.41 15.66
C LYS A 273 -12.33 15.77 14.96
N ILE A 274 -12.32 15.75 13.64
CA ILE A 274 -12.25 16.93 12.76
C ILE A 274 -13.46 16.97 11.83
N PRO A 275 -13.79 18.16 11.26
CA PRO A 275 -14.85 18.28 10.28
C PRO A 275 -14.59 17.41 9.04
N GLU A 276 -15.67 16.91 8.42
CA GLU A 276 -15.59 16.09 7.20
C GLU A 276 -14.79 16.77 6.08
N ALA A 277 -15.00 18.06 5.84
CA ALA A 277 -14.28 18.80 4.80
C ALA A 277 -12.77 18.86 5.02
N GLU A 278 -12.31 18.83 6.26
CA GLU A 278 -10.89 18.73 6.62
C GLU A 278 -10.39 17.28 6.43
N ALA A 279 -11.15 16.31 6.93
CA ALA A 279 -10.82 14.90 6.79
C ALA A 279 -10.64 14.47 5.32
N ARG A 280 -11.47 15.01 4.38
CA ARG A 280 -11.39 14.72 2.95
C ARG A 280 -10.04 15.04 2.32
N ARG A 281 -9.27 15.98 2.87
CA ARG A 281 -7.91 16.32 2.43
C ARG A 281 -6.85 15.33 2.94
N MET A 282 -7.24 14.40 3.81
CA MET A 282 -6.37 13.44 4.48
C MET A 282 -6.74 11.98 4.17
N ILE A 283 -7.80 11.76 3.40
CA ILE A 283 -8.26 10.44 2.93
C ILE A 283 -8.16 10.37 1.42
N GLY A 284 -7.92 9.17 0.87
CA GLY A 284 -7.73 9.06 -0.57
C GLY A 284 -7.27 7.68 -1.03
N VAL A 285 -6.50 7.66 -2.11
CA VAL A 285 -6.05 6.47 -2.82
C VAL A 285 -4.62 6.65 -3.30
N THR A 286 -3.90 5.54 -3.41
CA THR A 286 -2.52 5.51 -3.90
C THR A 286 -2.45 4.82 -5.25
N GLU A 287 -1.92 5.49 -6.28
CA GLU A 287 -1.58 4.90 -7.57
C GLU A 287 -0.09 4.53 -7.58
N VAL A 288 0.23 3.33 -8.06
CA VAL A 288 1.60 2.84 -8.18
C VAL A 288 1.90 2.54 -9.64
N ASN A 289 2.92 3.19 -10.17
CA ASN A 289 3.34 3.08 -11.55
C ASN A 289 4.64 2.29 -11.67
N TYR A 290 4.61 1.22 -12.46
CA TYR A 290 5.78 0.42 -12.80
C TYR A 290 6.23 0.70 -14.22
N VAL A 291 7.52 0.99 -14.37
CA VAL A 291 8.17 1.14 -15.67
C VAL A 291 9.37 0.17 -15.72
N PRO A 292 9.37 -0.83 -16.62
CA PRO A 292 10.47 -1.79 -16.73
C PRO A 292 11.84 -1.13 -16.85
N GLY A 293 12.81 -1.67 -16.11
CA GLY A 293 14.18 -1.14 -16.09
C GLY A 293 14.36 0.18 -15.34
N LYS A 294 13.30 0.68 -14.69
CA LYS A 294 13.34 1.85 -13.81
C LYS A 294 12.91 1.44 -12.40
N HIS A 295 13.77 1.65 -11.45
CA HIS A 295 13.54 1.37 -10.02
C HIS A 295 13.91 2.62 -9.22
N PRO A 296 13.22 2.91 -8.12
CA PRO A 296 12.01 2.29 -7.54
C PRO A 296 10.72 2.59 -8.31
N LEU A 297 9.59 1.99 -7.86
CA LEU A 297 8.26 2.30 -8.37
C LEU A 297 7.88 3.75 -8.04
N ALA A 298 7.14 4.39 -8.93
CA ALA A 298 6.54 5.69 -8.64
C ALA A 298 5.23 5.47 -7.86
N VAL A 299 5.15 6.05 -6.67
CA VAL A 299 3.97 5.99 -5.79
C VAL A 299 3.37 7.39 -5.73
N ILE A 300 2.08 7.52 -6.06
CA ILE A 300 1.37 8.78 -6.18
C ILE A 300 0.12 8.75 -5.30
N ASP A 301 0.10 9.58 -4.26
CA ASP A 301 -1.03 9.71 -3.38
C ASP A 301 -1.98 10.81 -3.85
N SER A 302 -3.29 10.55 -3.78
CA SER A 302 -4.32 11.48 -4.21
C SER A 302 -5.44 11.55 -3.18
N THR A 303 -5.74 12.74 -2.66
CA THR A 303 -6.80 12.97 -1.67
C THR A 303 -8.16 13.16 -2.33
N LEU A 304 -9.25 13.04 -1.55
CA LEU A 304 -10.63 13.29 -2.00
C LEU A 304 -11.03 14.77 -1.97
N GLY A 305 -10.28 15.60 -1.28
CA GLY A 305 -10.52 17.04 -1.13
C GLY A 305 -9.54 17.93 -1.87
#